data_2b44d27ef6a290c1344c1d6a0c858c3b
#
_entry.id   2b44d27ef6a290c1344c1d6a0c858c3b
#
_cell.length_a   1.000
_cell.length_b   1.000
_cell.length_c   1.000
_cell.angle_alpha   90.00
_cell.angle_beta   90.00
_cell.angle_gamma   90.00
#
_symmetry.space_group_name_H-M   'P 1'
#
loop_
_entity.id
_entity.type
_entity.pdbx_description
1 polymer ?
#
loop_
_entity_poly.entity_id
_entity_poly.type
_entity_poly.pdbx_seq_one_letter_code
_entity_poly.pdbx_strand_id
1 'polypeptide(L)'
;VGSKIPRNIVSSNKGAMRVVVTNRRIKEMGIFSMVNMVPVKVVNSDSLVNIVIEFRRYKQREWNSVGGYDPIRFAEGAEPIPAWNATIEWRNRSFFNTPTHFSTKLLFGVPAEVEFVLPRVRYDVSFGSNWFFGIRFPSQLTGYFETFIEYKEKIETIKRYGIDLSQQFRFEERSYFETNTVLESFSDESEFNSNIQQRSFRIKLNLDRKDDPLFPKKGFLLSGIFKSTGYVFGGERDYLKADFTYQTYFPIINNNIFAGRIKIGRLWGWDSRFNDYSYEKFYLGGSTSMRGWDVLRFKEYNDNPKGEIIRIMTNLELRVPIYKVFGLTLFSDGGILAQKTGELKISNFQWDSGIGINIITPLGPLRLDYAFQLDNVKIWKFQMGVQNLF
;
A
#
# COMPACT_ATOMS: atom_id res chain seq x y z
N VAL A 1 -3.67 34.35 22.95
CA VAL A 1 -3.15 35.55 22.33
C VAL A 1 -3.91 35.75 21.03
N GLY A 2 -4.94 36.66 21.06
CA GLY A 2 -5.78 36.93 19.89
C GLY A 2 -5.10 37.96 19.00
N SER A 3 -4.73 37.57 17.80
CA SER A 3 -4.36 38.55 16.76
C SER A 3 -5.62 39.15 16.12
N LYS A 4 -5.72 40.47 16.13
CA LYS A 4 -6.81 41.21 15.44
C LYS A 4 -6.51 41.17 13.94
N ILE A 5 -7.41 40.64 13.14
CA ILE A 5 -7.28 40.54 11.69
C ILE A 5 -8.34 41.43 11.03
N PRO A 6 -8.01 42.23 10.01
CA PRO A 6 -9.00 43.01 9.26
C PRO A 6 -10.12 42.13 8.66
N ARG A 7 -11.36 42.56 8.83
CA ARG A 7 -12.56 41.82 8.39
C ARG A 7 -12.58 41.54 6.89
N ASN A 8 -12.11 42.49 6.08
CA ASN A 8 -12.00 42.36 4.62
C ASN A 8 -11.04 41.27 4.18
N ILE A 9 -10.02 40.92 5.01
CA ILE A 9 -9.10 39.84 4.74
C ILE A 9 -9.81 38.49 4.96
N VAL A 10 -10.71 38.39 5.95
CA VAL A 10 -11.44 37.15 6.26
C VAL A 10 -12.59 36.90 5.28
N SER A 11 -13.27 38.00 4.85
CA SER A 11 -14.40 37.92 3.90
C SER A 11 -13.97 37.78 2.43
N SER A 12 -12.69 38.04 2.10
CA SER A 12 -12.18 37.84 0.75
C SER A 12 -11.95 36.35 0.45
N ASN A 13 -12.07 35.93 -0.82
CA ASN A 13 -11.75 34.56 -1.24
C ASN A 13 -10.33 34.14 -0.82
N LYS A 14 -9.35 35.05 -0.84
CA LYS A 14 -7.98 34.81 -0.37
C LYS A 14 -7.91 34.62 1.14
N GLY A 15 -8.71 35.35 1.91
CA GLY A 15 -8.78 35.25 3.36
C GLY A 15 -9.44 33.94 3.81
N ALA A 16 -10.58 33.59 3.21
CA ALA A 16 -11.23 32.31 3.44
C ALA A 16 -10.30 31.13 3.12
N MET A 17 -9.58 31.18 2.02
CA MET A 17 -8.60 30.18 1.65
C MET A 17 -7.45 30.08 2.67
N ARG A 18 -6.95 31.18 3.21
CA ARG A 18 -5.93 31.18 4.27
C ARG A 18 -6.42 30.52 5.55
N VAL A 19 -7.66 30.77 5.97
CA VAL A 19 -8.26 30.11 7.15
C VAL A 19 -8.37 28.61 6.93
N VAL A 20 -8.84 28.17 5.77
CA VAL A 20 -8.92 26.76 5.42
C VAL A 20 -7.54 26.08 5.42
N VAL A 21 -6.54 26.73 4.82
CA VAL A 21 -5.17 26.21 4.79
C VAL A 21 -4.58 26.15 6.21
N THR A 22 -4.82 27.13 7.04
CA THR A 22 -4.33 27.15 8.43
C THR A 22 -5.00 26.06 9.28
N ASN A 23 -6.32 25.89 9.14
CA ASN A 23 -7.06 24.80 9.80
C ASN A 23 -6.48 23.43 9.42
N ARG A 24 -6.28 23.22 8.12
CA ARG A 24 -5.64 21.99 7.62
C ARG A 24 -4.25 21.77 8.20
N ARG A 25 -3.40 22.81 8.23
CA ARG A 25 -2.04 22.73 8.79
C ARG A 25 -2.03 22.36 10.27
N ILE A 26 -2.96 22.92 11.07
CA ILE A 26 -3.09 22.59 12.49
C ILE A 26 -3.54 21.14 12.67
N LYS A 27 -4.51 20.67 11.87
CA LYS A 27 -4.92 19.24 11.88
C LYS A 27 -3.79 18.29 11.48
N GLU A 28 -2.98 18.69 10.51
CA GLU A 28 -1.81 17.91 10.05
C GLU A 28 -0.72 17.73 11.13
N MET A 29 -0.74 18.53 12.22
CA MET A 29 0.16 18.25 13.37
C MET A 29 -0.14 16.91 14.05
N GLY A 30 -1.33 16.31 13.80
CA GLY A 30 -1.70 15.00 14.33
C GLY A 30 -1.99 14.97 15.84
N ILE A 31 -1.98 16.13 16.50
CA ILE A 31 -2.23 16.29 17.96
C ILE A 31 -3.71 16.57 18.23
N PHE A 32 -4.40 17.19 17.28
CA PHE A 32 -5.76 17.69 17.45
C PHE A 32 -6.77 16.81 16.71
N SER A 33 -7.79 16.34 17.43
CA SER A 33 -8.93 15.57 16.87
C SER A 33 -9.94 16.50 16.20
N MET A 34 -10.08 17.73 16.71
CA MET A 34 -10.97 18.73 16.17
C MET A 34 -10.27 20.09 16.19
N VAL A 35 -10.39 20.82 15.11
CA VAL A 35 -9.95 22.23 15.02
C VAL A 35 -11.06 22.97 14.32
N ASN A 36 -11.61 23.99 14.97
CA ASN A 36 -12.62 24.88 14.44
C ASN A 36 -12.12 26.32 14.54
N MET A 37 -12.23 27.08 13.45
CA MET A 37 -11.84 28.48 13.38
C MET A 37 -13.08 29.34 13.14
N VAL A 38 -13.47 30.13 14.13
CA VAL A 38 -14.66 30.95 14.07
C VAL A 38 -14.24 32.42 14.08
N PRO A 39 -14.60 33.21 13.06
CA PRO A 39 -14.44 34.67 13.10
C PRO A 39 -15.48 35.26 14.04
N VAL A 40 -15.03 36.01 15.03
CA VAL A 40 -15.87 36.70 16.00
C VAL A 40 -15.69 38.25 15.84
N LYS A 41 -16.77 38.98 15.79
CA LYS A 41 -16.74 40.43 15.66
C LYS A 41 -16.02 41.05 16.87
N VAL A 42 -15.13 42.00 16.61
CA VAL A 42 -14.49 42.78 17.68
C VAL A 42 -15.47 43.84 18.15
N VAL A 43 -15.68 43.93 19.47
CA VAL A 43 -16.48 44.98 20.09
C VAL A 43 -15.84 46.33 19.77
N ASN A 44 -16.64 47.29 19.31
CA ASN A 44 -16.21 48.64 18.91
C ASN A 44 -15.35 48.72 17.64
N SER A 45 -15.41 47.74 16.74
CA SER A 45 -14.76 47.86 15.43
C SER A 45 -15.58 47.14 14.35
N ASP A 46 -15.92 47.85 13.29
CA ASP A 46 -16.61 47.28 12.13
C ASP A 46 -15.64 46.69 11.08
N SER A 47 -14.35 46.97 11.21
CA SER A 47 -13.31 46.58 10.25
C SER A 47 -12.44 45.45 10.74
N LEU A 48 -12.56 45.00 12.00
CA LEU A 48 -11.73 43.94 12.59
C LEU A 48 -12.56 42.73 13.04
N VAL A 49 -11.97 41.57 12.93
CA VAL A 49 -12.49 40.31 13.49
C VAL A 49 -11.39 39.60 14.28
N ASN A 50 -11.78 38.95 15.37
CA ASN A 50 -10.95 37.98 16.08
C ASN A 50 -11.19 36.63 15.46
N ILE A 51 -10.14 35.84 15.28
CA ILE A 51 -10.27 34.42 14.95
C ILE A 51 -10.13 33.63 16.24
N VAL A 52 -11.21 33.03 16.69
CA VAL A 52 -11.20 32.10 17.81
C VAL A 52 -10.90 30.71 17.26
N ILE A 53 -9.87 30.08 17.81
CA ILE A 53 -9.48 28.72 17.44
C ILE A 53 -9.90 27.81 18.58
N GLU A 54 -10.92 27.00 18.35
CA GLU A 54 -11.36 25.94 19.24
C GLU A 54 -10.71 24.62 18.82
N PHE A 55 -10.12 23.93 19.76
CA PHE A 55 -9.51 22.63 19.46
C PHE A 55 -9.75 21.61 20.55
N ARG A 56 -9.85 20.35 20.14
CA ARG A 56 -9.82 19.18 21.03
C ARG A 56 -8.56 18.39 20.71
N ARG A 57 -7.83 18.00 21.75
CA ARG A 57 -6.64 17.16 21.60
C ARG A 57 -7.03 15.67 21.55
N TYR A 58 -6.29 14.89 20.79
CA TYR A 58 -6.27 13.45 20.96
C TYR A 58 -5.66 13.07 22.31
N LYS A 59 -5.90 11.85 22.77
CA LYS A 59 -5.12 11.28 23.89
C LYS A 59 -3.64 11.30 23.48
N GLN A 60 -2.79 11.76 24.37
CA GLN A 60 -1.35 11.85 24.08
C GLN A 60 -0.74 10.48 23.85
N ARG A 61 -1.17 9.49 24.61
CA ARG A 61 -0.72 8.10 24.52
C ARG A 61 -1.91 7.20 24.23
N GLU A 62 -1.73 6.27 23.30
CA GLU A 62 -2.78 5.32 22.92
C GLU A 62 -2.16 3.98 22.55
N TRP A 63 -2.93 2.93 22.76
CA TRP A 63 -2.69 1.59 22.25
C TRP A 63 -3.73 1.30 21.19
N ASN A 64 -3.28 0.77 20.06
CA ASN A 64 -4.13 0.28 19.00
C ASN A 64 -3.81 -1.19 18.79
N SER A 65 -4.82 -2.03 18.69
CA SER A 65 -4.67 -3.41 18.25
C SER A 65 -5.66 -3.68 17.13
N VAL A 66 -5.16 -4.26 16.08
CA VAL A 66 -5.95 -4.68 14.92
C VAL A 66 -5.57 -6.11 14.60
N GLY A 67 -6.53 -6.95 14.36
CA GLY A 67 -6.31 -8.33 13.94
C GLY A 67 -7.44 -8.80 13.05
N GLY A 68 -7.14 -9.73 12.17
CA GLY A 68 -8.12 -10.27 11.24
C GLY A 68 -7.50 -11.07 10.10
N TYR A 69 -8.36 -11.44 9.19
CA TYR A 69 -7.98 -12.05 7.93
C TYR A 69 -7.88 -10.96 6.87
N ASP A 70 -6.66 -10.60 6.47
CA ASP A 70 -6.38 -9.52 5.54
C ASP A 70 -5.12 -9.84 4.72
N PRO A 71 -5.09 -9.54 3.41
CA PRO A 71 -3.93 -9.83 2.60
C PRO A 71 -2.71 -9.04 3.04
N ILE A 72 -1.59 -9.73 3.26
CA ILE A 72 -0.31 -9.09 3.56
C ILE A 72 0.77 -9.54 2.57
N ARG A 73 1.75 -8.66 2.33
CA ARG A 73 2.87 -8.96 1.46
C ARG A 73 3.95 -9.69 2.24
N PHE A 74 4.25 -10.92 1.86
CA PHE A 74 5.29 -11.74 2.49
C PHE A 74 6.67 -11.55 1.85
N ALA A 75 6.73 -11.27 0.55
CA ALA A 75 7.96 -10.91 -0.16
C ALA A 75 7.81 -9.55 -0.86
N GLU A 76 8.90 -8.81 -1.04
CA GLU A 76 8.87 -7.44 -1.58
C GLU A 76 8.29 -7.38 -3.01
N GLY A 77 8.64 -8.37 -3.85
CA GLY A 77 8.17 -8.44 -5.24
C GLY A 77 6.86 -9.21 -5.42
N ALA A 78 6.31 -9.83 -4.37
CA ALA A 78 5.09 -10.62 -4.45
C ALA A 78 3.83 -9.75 -4.30
N GLU A 79 2.72 -10.21 -4.90
CA GLU A 79 1.41 -9.69 -4.57
C GLU A 79 1.04 -10.06 -3.12
N PRO A 80 0.23 -9.24 -2.44
CA PRO A 80 -0.23 -9.59 -1.11
C PRO A 80 -0.98 -10.92 -1.15
N ILE A 81 -0.74 -11.79 -0.18
CA ILE A 81 -1.42 -13.07 -0.05
C ILE A 81 -2.37 -13.06 1.16
N PRO A 82 -3.47 -13.80 1.11
CA PRO A 82 -4.38 -13.94 2.24
C PRO A 82 -3.64 -14.44 3.48
N ALA A 83 -3.87 -13.77 4.62
CA ALA A 83 -3.17 -14.07 5.85
C ALA A 83 -4.00 -13.75 7.09
N TRP A 84 -3.80 -14.51 8.16
CA TRP A 84 -4.19 -14.11 9.49
C TRP A 84 -3.13 -13.18 10.05
N ASN A 85 -3.53 -11.98 10.46
CA ASN A 85 -2.59 -11.02 11.00
C ASN A 85 -3.08 -10.37 12.28
N ALA A 86 -2.12 -9.93 13.08
CA ALA A 86 -2.34 -9.12 14.25
C ALA A 86 -1.29 -8.02 14.31
N THR A 87 -1.71 -6.83 14.61
CA THR A 87 -0.86 -5.66 14.80
C THR A 87 -1.17 -5.03 16.14
N ILE A 88 -0.13 -4.75 16.91
CA ILE A 88 -0.20 -3.99 18.16
C ILE A 88 0.69 -2.77 17.99
N GLU A 89 0.14 -1.60 18.23
CA GLU A 89 0.85 -0.33 18.15
C GLU A 89 0.66 0.45 19.46
N TRP A 90 1.76 0.92 20.00
CA TRP A 90 1.75 1.98 21.00
C TRP A 90 2.23 3.28 20.37
N ARG A 91 1.50 4.37 20.62
CA ARG A 91 1.80 5.67 20.03
C ARG A 91 1.75 6.78 21.07
N ASN A 92 2.74 7.68 21.03
CA ASN A 92 2.74 8.96 21.71
C ASN A 92 2.69 10.08 20.66
N ARG A 93 1.59 10.81 20.60
CA ARG A 93 1.31 11.83 19.58
C ARG A 93 2.02 13.17 19.81
N SER A 94 2.56 13.39 21.00
CA SER A 94 3.25 14.63 21.37
C SER A 94 4.47 14.28 22.20
N PHE A 95 5.47 13.71 21.55
CA PHE A 95 6.70 13.33 22.19
C PHE A 95 7.51 14.57 22.56
N PHE A 96 8.02 14.62 23.80
CA PHE A 96 8.65 15.81 24.39
C PHE A 96 7.82 17.10 24.30
N ASN A 97 6.47 17.00 24.32
CA ASN A 97 5.55 18.13 24.16
C ASN A 97 5.71 18.90 22.84
N THR A 98 6.28 18.27 21.84
CA THR A 98 6.41 18.78 20.46
C THR A 98 5.37 18.14 19.54
N PRO A 99 5.13 18.65 18.31
CA PRO A 99 4.31 17.98 17.31
C PRO A 99 5.03 16.78 16.66
N THR A 100 5.91 16.12 17.40
CA THR A 100 6.59 14.90 17.00
C THR A 100 5.87 13.71 17.61
N HIS A 101 5.55 12.72 16.81
CA HIS A 101 5.00 11.46 17.30
C HIS A 101 6.11 10.41 17.40
N PHE A 102 5.97 9.57 18.41
CA PHE A 102 6.78 8.36 18.57
C PHE A 102 5.84 7.16 18.60
N SER A 103 6.18 6.09 17.90
CA SER A 103 5.39 4.85 17.97
C SER A 103 6.27 3.62 17.90
N THR A 104 5.78 2.54 18.53
CA THR A 104 6.30 1.19 18.34
C THR A 104 5.17 0.31 17.85
N LYS A 105 5.47 -0.55 16.89
CA LYS A 105 4.48 -1.41 16.25
C LYS A 105 5.06 -2.80 16.06
N LEU A 106 4.29 -3.81 16.47
CA LEU A 106 4.56 -5.21 16.21
C LEU A 106 3.47 -5.75 15.28
N LEU A 107 3.88 -6.32 14.16
CA LEU A 107 3.03 -7.05 13.23
C LEU A 107 3.43 -8.52 13.27
N PHE A 108 2.44 -9.38 13.38
CA PHE A 108 2.54 -10.83 13.23
C PHE A 108 1.54 -11.26 12.17
N GLY A 109 1.99 -12.03 11.17
CA GLY A 109 1.13 -12.52 10.12
C GLY A 109 1.46 -13.94 9.73
N VAL A 110 0.42 -14.76 9.57
CA VAL A 110 0.55 -16.15 9.14
C VAL A 110 -0.22 -16.29 7.83
N PRO A 111 0.41 -16.80 6.75
CA PRO A 111 -0.28 -17.09 5.51
C PRO A 111 -1.45 -18.05 5.76
N ALA A 112 -2.55 -17.85 5.06
CA ALA A 112 -3.70 -18.74 5.12
C ALA A 112 -3.53 -19.96 4.21
N GLU A 113 -2.48 -20.01 3.44
CA GLU A 113 -2.15 -21.09 2.52
C GLU A 113 -1.28 -22.15 3.22
N VAL A 114 -1.65 -23.43 3.09
CA VAL A 114 -1.02 -24.56 3.78
C VAL A 114 0.47 -24.70 3.46
N GLU A 115 0.88 -24.28 2.26
CA GLU A 115 2.27 -24.36 1.79
C GLU A 115 3.18 -23.29 2.38
N PHE A 116 2.62 -22.20 2.94
CA PHE A 116 3.35 -21.06 3.49
C PHE A 116 3.27 -21.06 5.02
N VAL A 117 3.97 -21.98 5.66
CA VAL A 117 3.90 -22.16 7.13
C VAL A 117 4.68 -21.10 7.90
N LEU A 118 5.58 -20.36 7.24
CA LEU A 118 6.48 -19.42 7.92
C LEU A 118 5.81 -18.08 8.19
N PRO A 119 5.74 -17.65 9.45
CA PRO A 119 5.13 -16.37 9.81
C PRO A 119 6.00 -15.20 9.36
N ARG A 120 5.35 -14.10 9.02
CA ARG A 120 5.99 -12.79 8.93
C ARG A 120 5.89 -12.11 10.28
N VAL A 121 7.02 -11.67 10.81
CA VAL A 121 7.09 -10.86 12.02
C VAL A 121 7.81 -9.57 11.69
N ARG A 122 7.22 -8.43 12.04
CA ARG A 122 7.84 -7.13 11.85
C ARG A 122 7.68 -6.27 13.10
N TYR A 123 8.78 -5.72 13.57
CA TYR A 123 8.83 -4.76 14.65
C TYR A 123 9.36 -3.42 14.14
N ASP A 124 8.60 -2.35 14.35
CA ASP A 124 8.95 -0.99 13.95
C ASP A 124 9.07 -0.09 15.18
N VAL A 125 10.05 0.80 15.16
CA VAL A 125 10.18 1.95 16.06
C VAL A 125 10.27 3.20 15.22
N SER A 126 9.34 4.13 15.40
CA SER A 126 9.19 5.28 14.50
C SER A 126 9.18 6.60 15.25
N PHE A 127 9.84 7.59 14.67
CA PHE A 127 9.75 9.00 15.03
C PHE A 127 9.29 9.79 13.81
N GLY A 128 8.29 10.65 13.96
CA GLY A 128 7.80 11.43 12.84
C GLY A 128 7.31 12.80 13.25
N SER A 129 7.44 13.75 12.32
CA SER A 129 6.90 15.10 12.44
C SER A 129 6.51 15.62 11.07
N ASN A 130 5.44 16.41 11.02
CA ASN A 130 5.06 17.12 9.80
C ASN A 130 5.79 18.46 9.64
N TRP A 131 6.52 18.89 10.68
CA TRP A 131 7.15 20.19 10.75
C TRP A 131 8.56 20.08 11.34
N PHE A 132 9.55 20.55 10.58
CA PHE A 132 10.92 20.70 11.03
C PHE A 132 11.35 22.15 10.88
N PHE A 133 11.88 22.76 11.96
CA PHE A 133 12.35 24.16 11.99
C PHE A 133 11.36 25.17 11.42
N GLY A 134 10.05 24.98 11.66
CA GLY A 134 8.99 25.84 11.14
C GLY A 134 8.63 25.64 9.67
N ILE A 135 9.31 24.73 8.97
CA ILE A 135 9.03 24.36 7.58
C ILE A 135 8.18 23.08 7.56
N ARG A 136 7.16 23.04 6.71
CA ARG A 136 6.37 21.84 6.47
C ARG A 136 7.19 20.81 5.69
N PHE A 137 7.68 19.83 6.40
CA PHE A 137 8.48 18.73 5.84
C PHE A 137 8.08 17.41 6.51
N PRO A 138 6.96 16.82 6.09
CA PRO A 138 6.42 15.63 6.74
C PRO A 138 7.38 14.45 6.57
N SER A 139 8.07 14.10 7.65
CA SER A 139 9.07 13.05 7.66
C SER A 139 8.85 12.09 8.80
N GLN A 140 9.17 10.83 8.56
CA GLN A 140 9.19 9.76 9.54
C GLN A 140 10.46 8.94 9.39
N LEU A 141 11.18 8.78 10.50
CA LEU A 141 12.32 7.87 10.62
C LEU A 141 11.84 6.61 11.31
N THR A 142 12.02 5.46 10.69
CA THR A 142 11.63 4.15 11.22
C THR A 142 12.81 3.21 11.24
N GLY A 143 13.18 2.73 12.42
CA GLY A 143 14.03 1.56 12.58
C GLY A 143 13.14 0.31 12.59
N TYR A 144 13.54 -0.75 11.90
CA TYR A 144 12.75 -1.97 11.83
C TYR A 144 13.58 -3.24 11.86
N PHE A 145 12.95 -4.30 12.34
CA PHE A 145 13.37 -5.68 12.20
C PHE A 145 12.22 -6.48 11.61
N GLU A 146 12.51 -7.36 10.64
CA GLU A 146 11.49 -8.14 9.94
C GLU A 146 12.03 -9.51 9.57
N THR A 147 11.16 -10.52 9.67
CA THR A 147 11.35 -11.82 9.04
C THR A 147 10.37 -11.95 7.88
N PHE A 148 10.82 -12.45 6.74
CA PHE A 148 9.98 -12.69 5.57
C PHE A 148 10.47 -13.90 4.78
N ILE A 149 9.69 -14.32 3.76
CA ILE A 149 9.93 -15.52 2.96
C ILE A 149 10.65 -15.14 1.66
N GLU A 150 11.65 -15.92 1.30
CA GLU A 150 12.27 -15.91 -0.02
C GLU A 150 12.09 -17.25 -0.72
N TYR A 151 11.92 -17.21 -2.05
CA TYR A 151 11.81 -18.40 -2.90
C TYR A 151 13.08 -18.55 -3.72
N LYS A 152 13.94 -19.47 -3.29
CA LYS A 152 15.11 -19.92 -4.06
C LYS A 152 14.85 -21.34 -4.58
N GLU A 153 15.73 -22.28 -4.27
CA GLU A 153 15.51 -23.71 -4.53
C GLU A 153 14.51 -24.33 -3.54
N LYS A 154 14.36 -23.70 -2.37
CA LYS A 154 13.40 -24.01 -1.31
C LYS A 154 12.89 -22.72 -0.69
N ILE A 155 11.83 -22.82 0.11
CA ILE A 155 11.30 -21.70 0.89
C ILE A 155 12.24 -21.47 2.07
N GLU A 156 12.79 -20.25 2.15
CA GLU A 156 13.73 -19.84 3.20
C GLU A 156 13.23 -18.61 3.93
N THR A 157 13.60 -18.46 5.19
CA THR A 157 13.32 -17.28 5.99
C THR A 157 14.49 -16.33 5.97
N ILE A 158 14.24 -15.12 5.55
CA ILE A 158 15.22 -14.04 5.58
C ILE A 158 14.92 -13.12 6.75
N LYS A 159 15.98 -12.74 7.48
CA LYS A 159 15.93 -11.71 8.52
C LYS A 159 16.43 -10.41 7.94
N ARG A 160 15.65 -9.36 8.08
CA ARG A 160 15.94 -8.01 7.58
C ARG A 160 15.86 -7.01 8.71
N TYR A 161 16.81 -6.11 8.79
CA TYR A 161 16.78 -4.98 9.69
C TYR A 161 17.30 -3.73 8.98
N GLY A 162 16.77 -2.58 9.35
CA GLY A 162 17.15 -1.36 8.67
C GLY A 162 16.55 -0.10 9.25
N ILE A 163 16.83 0.98 8.55
CA ILE A 163 16.33 2.32 8.84
C ILE A 163 15.71 2.86 7.56
N ASP A 164 14.48 3.33 7.66
CA ASP A 164 13.71 3.98 6.58
C ASP A 164 13.42 5.43 6.98
N LEU A 165 13.88 6.38 6.16
CA LEU A 165 13.50 7.77 6.22
C LEU A 165 12.47 8.04 5.13
N SER A 166 11.22 8.26 5.52
CA SER A 166 10.12 8.53 4.61
C SER A 166 9.65 9.99 4.69
N GLN A 167 9.32 10.59 3.53
CA GLN A 167 8.66 11.88 3.42
C GLN A 167 7.39 11.72 2.60
N GLN A 168 6.23 12.11 3.17
CA GLN A 168 4.96 11.98 2.49
C GLN A 168 4.25 13.33 2.35
N PHE A 169 4.10 13.80 1.13
CA PHE A 169 3.43 15.04 0.77
C PHE A 169 2.03 14.75 0.24
N ARG A 170 1.01 14.95 1.06
CA ARG A 170 -0.39 14.81 0.66
C ARG A 170 -0.88 16.09 0.00
N PHE A 171 -1.46 15.96 -1.19
CA PHE A 171 -2.10 17.07 -1.91
C PHE A 171 -3.62 16.91 -1.96
N GLU A 172 -4.16 15.71 -1.84
CA GLU A 172 -5.56 15.38 -1.61
C GLU A 172 -5.67 14.40 -0.43
N GLU A 173 -6.87 14.08 0.02
CA GLU A 173 -7.09 13.23 1.18
C GLU A 173 -6.42 11.84 1.03
N ARG A 174 -6.54 11.25 -0.15
CA ARG A 174 -5.99 9.92 -0.48
C ARG A 174 -4.89 9.95 -1.55
N SER A 175 -4.53 11.15 -2.01
CA SER A 175 -3.51 11.32 -3.05
C SER A 175 -2.25 11.95 -2.47
N TYR A 176 -1.11 11.33 -2.73
CA TYR A 176 0.17 11.74 -2.15
C TYR A 176 1.37 11.39 -3.03
N PHE A 177 2.44 12.10 -2.81
CA PHE A 177 3.79 11.79 -3.24
C PHE A 177 4.60 11.37 -2.02
N GLU A 178 5.39 10.31 -2.14
CA GLU A 178 6.21 9.78 -1.05
C GLU A 178 7.61 9.46 -1.56
N THR A 179 8.61 9.80 -0.75
CA THR A 179 9.99 9.34 -0.96
C THR A 179 10.44 8.54 0.26
N ASN A 180 11.21 7.50 0.01
CA ASN A 180 11.83 6.69 1.05
C ASN A 180 13.31 6.52 0.75
N THR A 181 14.15 6.76 1.77
CA THR A 181 15.56 6.39 1.76
C THR A 181 15.75 5.28 2.78
N VAL A 182 16.19 4.11 2.31
CA VAL A 182 16.29 2.90 3.13
C VAL A 182 17.74 2.42 3.18
N LEU A 183 18.22 2.19 4.38
CA LEU A 183 19.47 1.51 4.68
C LEU A 183 19.12 0.21 5.38
N GLU A 184 19.43 -0.91 4.77
CA GLU A 184 19.00 -2.22 5.29
C GLU A 184 20.10 -3.28 5.14
N SER A 185 20.01 -4.28 5.97
CA SER A 185 20.85 -5.45 5.93
C SER A 185 19.99 -6.70 5.98
N PHE A 186 20.35 -7.69 5.17
CA PHE A 186 19.73 -9.01 5.12
C PHE A 186 20.69 -10.04 5.68
N SER A 187 20.19 -10.93 6.51
CA SER A 187 20.90 -12.16 6.85
C SER A 187 20.17 -13.32 6.20
N ASP A 188 20.85 -14.04 5.35
CA ASP A 188 20.38 -15.26 4.73
C ASP A 188 20.90 -16.46 5.54
N GLU A 189 20.01 -17.33 6.01
CA GLU A 189 20.39 -18.53 6.78
C GLU A 189 21.08 -19.60 5.92
N SER A 190 20.92 -19.54 4.59
CA SER A 190 21.46 -20.54 3.66
C SER A 190 22.89 -20.27 3.19
N GLU A 191 23.31 -19.03 3.19
CA GLU A 191 24.70 -18.65 2.90
C GLU A 191 25.41 -18.27 4.21
N PHE A 192 26.33 -19.09 4.64
CA PHE A 192 27.13 -18.91 5.83
C PHE A 192 27.47 -17.43 6.11
N ASN A 193 26.70 -16.77 6.98
CA ASN A 193 26.97 -15.45 7.57
C ASN A 193 27.16 -14.25 6.63
N SER A 194 26.64 -14.23 5.43
CA SER A 194 26.71 -13.03 4.60
C SER A 194 25.59 -12.05 4.92
N ASN A 195 25.88 -11.02 5.72
CA ASN A 195 25.01 -9.87 5.87
C ASN A 195 25.13 -9.01 4.60
N ILE A 196 24.15 -9.10 3.71
CA ILE A 196 24.09 -8.28 2.49
C ILE A 196 23.60 -6.89 2.86
N GLN A 197 24.41 -5.88 2.62
CA GLN A 197 24.03 -4.49 2.83
C GLN A 197 23.40 -3.89 1.57
N GLN A 198 22.24 -3.27 1.75
CA GLN A 198 21.53 -2.63 0.66
C GLN A 198 21.12 -1.20 1.03
N ARG A 199 21.27 -0.29 0.08
CA ARG A 199 20.85 1.09 0.20
C ARG A 199 19.96 1.44 -0.97
N SER A 200 18.78 1.95 -0.69
CA SER A 200 17.81 2.23 -1.74
C SER A 200 17.10 3.56 -1.55
N PHE A 201 16.70 4.14 -2.68
CA PHE A 201 15.83 5.29 -2.76
C PHE A 201 14.58 4.92 -3.55
N ARG A 202 13.42 5.20 -2.98
CA ARG A 202 12.12 4.89 -3.58
C ARG A 202 11.28 6.15 -3.70
N ILE A 203 10.63 6.30 -4.84
CA ILE A 203 9.62 7.32 -5.10
C ILE A 203 8.29 6.61 -5.33
N LYS A 204 7.23 7.09 -4.70
CA LYS A 204 5.87 6.62 -4.90
C LYS A 204 4.94 7.79 -5.17
N LEU A 205 4.18 7.70 -6.24
CA LEU A 205 3.05 8.57 -6.53
C LEU A 205 1.76 7.76 -6.37
N ASN A 206 0.79 8.31 -5.66
CA ASN A 206 -0.53 7.72 -5.51
C ASN A 206 -1.61 8.77 -5.78
N LEU A 207 -2.42 8.56 -6.80
CA LEU A 207 -3.57 9.39 -7.17
C LEU A 207 -4.83 8.53 -6.98
N ASP A 208 -5.52 8.69 -5.86
CA ASP A 208 -6.75 7.95 -5.55
C ASP A 208 -7.95 8.90 -5.62
N ARG A 209 -8.74 8.75 -6.68
CA ARG A 209 -9.98 9.47 -6.96
C ARG A 209 -11.18 8.55 -7.04
N LYS A 210 -11.14 7.43 -6.33
CA LYS A 210 -12.30 6.57 -6.14
C LYS A 210 -13.32 7.27 -5.24
N ASP A 211 -14.60 7.04 -5.48
CA ASP A 211 -15.68 7.56 -4.64
C ASP A 211 -15.67 6.93 -3.24
N ASP A 212 -15.44 5.64 -3.15
CA ASP A 212 -15.34 4.89 -1.89
C ASP A 212 -14.05 4.05 -1.87
N PRO A 213 -13.30 4.02 -0.75
CA PRO A 213 -12.07 3.22 -0.67
C PRO A 213 -12.32 1.70 -0.64
N LEU A 214 -13.44 1.24 -0.03
CA LEU A 214 -13.75 -0.18 0.17
C LEU A 214 -14.70 -0.73 -0.91
N PHE A 215 -15.66 0.08 -1.36
CA PHE A 215 -16.69 -0.32 -2.33
C PHE A 215 -16.76 0.66 -3.50
N PRO A 216 -15.66 0.83 -4.27
CA PRO A 216 -15.64 1.80 -5.35
C PRO A 216 -16.64 1.46 -6.46
N LYS A 217 -17.47 2.45 -6.81
CA LYS A 217 -18.45 2.38 -7.90
C LYS A 217 -18.03 3.22 -9.10
N LYS A 218 -17.24 4.28 -8.86
CA LYS A 218 -16.74 5.17 -9.90
C LYS A 218 -15.39 5.77 -9.51
N GLY A 219 -14.67 6.23 -10.52
CA GLY A 219 -13.39 6.89 -10.35
C GLY A 219 -12.22 5.99 -10.71
N PHE A 220 -11.04 6.36 -10.26
CA PHE A 220 -9.82 5.63 -10.59
C PHE A 220 -8.77 5.75 -9.49
N LEU A 221 -7.81 4.82 -9.54
CA LEU A 221 -6.55 4.88 -8.80
C LEU A 221 -5.40 4.73 -9.79
N LEU A 222 -4.42 5.62 -9.68
CA LEU A 222 -3.14 5.54 -10.37
C LEU A 222 -2.04 5.48 -9.32
N SER A 223 -1.22 4.45 -9.33
CA SER A 223 -0.07 4.31 -8.43
C SER A 223 1.17 3.96 -9.23
N GLY A 224 2.26 4.68 -8.98
CA GLY A 224 3.57 4.40 -9.56
C GLY A 224 4.62 4.34 -8.48
N ILE A 225 5.49 3.34 -8.54
CA ILE A 225 6.64 3.15 -7.66
C ILE A 225 7.87 3.04 -8.52
N PHE A 226 8.91 3.79 -8.17
CA PHE A 226 10.25 3.65 -8.74
C PHE A 226 11.24 3.49 -7.60
N LYS A 227 12.05 2.45 -7.62
CA LYS A 227 13.08 2.12 -6.63
C LYS A 227 14.43 2.02 -7.33
N SER A 228 15.42 2.73 -6.80
CA SER A 228 16.83 2.60 -7.19
C SER A 228 17.58 2.05 -6.00
N THR A 229 18.33 0.99 -6.19
CA THR A 229 19.13 0.33 -5.17
C THR A 229 20.56 0.26 -5.63
N GLY A 230 21.51 0.55 -4.71
CA GLY A 230 22.93 0.57 -5.04
C GLY A 230 23.36 1.79 -5.85
N TYR A 231 24.18 1.62 -6.83
CA TYR A 231 24.76 2.68 -7.67
C TYR A 231 25.42 3.79 -6.85
N VAL A 232 24.87 5.00 -6.99
CA VAL A 232 25.35 6.20 -6.27
C VAL A 232 25.14 6.12 -4.75
N PHE A 233 24.25 5.26 -4.28
CA PHE A 233 23.98 5.06 -2.84
C PHE A 233 24.95 4.05 -2.23
N GLY A 234 25.63 3.24 -3.05
CA GLY A 234 26.48 2.13 -2.61
C GLY A 234 25.68 0.97 -2.04
N GLY A 235 26.37 -0.06 -1.58
CA GLY A 235 25.81 -1.33 -1.14
C GLY A 235 26.31 -2.47 -2.01
N GLU A 236 25.77 -3.67 -1.82
CA GLU A 236 26.25 -4.88 -2.50
C GLU A 236 25.36 -5.29 -3.68
N ARG A 237 24.24 -4.60 -3.88
CA ARG A 237 23.26 -4.91 -4.95
C ARG A 237 22.90 -3.67 -5.73
N ASP A 238 22.91 -3.80 -7.06
CA ASP A 238 22.62 -2.73 -8.01
C ASP A 238 21.44 -3.11 -8.91
N TYR A 239 20.29 -2.48 -8.70
CA TYR A 239 19.11 -2.66 -9.55
C TYR A 239 18.18 -1.45 -9.55
N LEU A 240 17.35 -1.36 -10.58
CA LEU A 240 16.23 -0.45 -10.68
C LEU A 240 14.93 -1.27 -10.74
N LYS A 241 13.87 -0.79 -10.10
CA LYS A 241 12.55 -1.40 -10.15
C LYS A 241 11.49 -0.35 -10.38
N ALA A 242 10.61 -0.60 -11.33
CA ALA A 242 9.41 0.19 -11.54
C ALA A 242 8.18 -0.69 -11.45
N ASP A 243 7.15 -0.20 -10.79
CA ASP A 243 5.85 -0.86 -10.65
C ASP A 243 4.74 0.17 -10.83
N PHE A 244 3.88 -0.07 -11.79
CA PHE A 244 2.76 0.81 -12.14
C PHE A 244 1.45 0.06 -11.99
N THR A 245 0.45 0.71 -11.40
CA THR A 245 -0.91 0.20 -11.21
C THR A 245 -1.91 1.25 -11.64
N TYR A 246 -2.84 0.87 -12.50
CA TYR A 246 -4.02 1.65 -12.83
C TYR A 246 -5.27 0.84 -12.54
N GLN A 247 -6.22 1.44 -11.84
CA GLN A 247 -7.54 0.85 -11.56
C GLN A 247 -8.60 1.83 -12.00
N THR A 248 -9.70 1.33 -12.56
CA THR A 248 -10.83 2.16 -12.96
C THR A 248 -12.14 1.49 -12.61
N TYR A 249 -13.14 2.31 -12.32
CA TYR A 249 -14.48 1.88 -11.93
C TYR A 249 -15.49 2.78 -12.61
N PHE A 250 -16.49 2.19 -13.23
CA PHE A 250 -17.59 2.96 -13.80
C PHE A 250 -18.89 2.18 -13.74
N PRO A 251 -19.98 2.85 -13.36
CA PRO A 251 -21.29 2.24 -13.34
C PRO A 251 -21.78 2.03 -14.78
N ILE A 252 -22.41 0.87 -15.00
CA ILE A 252 -23.15 0.53 -16.21
C ILE A 252 -24.64 0.45 -15.89
N ILE A 253 -25.42 -0.13 -16.78
CA ILE A 253 -26.87 -0.27 -16.62
C ILE A 253 -27.22 -1.02 -15.32
N ASN A 254 -28.32 -0.63 -14.65
CA ASN A 254 -28.88 -1.29 -13.45
C ASN A 254 -27.94 -1.38 -12.24
N ASN A 255 -27.16 -0.34 -11.97
CA ASN A 255 -26.19 -0.31 -10.87
C ASN A 255 -25.07 -1.36 -10.95
N ASN A 256 -24.92 -2.04 -12.07
CA ASN A 256 -23.76 -2.88 -12.31
C ASN A 256 -22.52 -2.01 -12.42
N ILE A 257 -21.39 -2.52 -11.96
CA ILE A 257 -20.13 -1.80 -11.96
C ILE A 257 -19.13 -2.59 -12.80
N PHE A 258 -18.56 -1.95 -13.80
CA PHE A 258 -17.36 -2.46 -14.42
C PHE A 258 -16.14 -1.97 -13.64
N ALA A 259 -15.27 -2.90 -13.28
CA ALA A 259 -14.00 -2.61 -12.62
C ALA A 259 -12.87 -3.22 -13.44
N GLY A 260 -11.83 -2.43 -13.67
CA GLY A 260 -10.64 -2.87 -14.40
C GLY A 260 -9.36 -2.48 -13.66
N ARG A 261 -8.37 -3.37 -13.69
CA ARG A 261 -7.02 -3.12 -13.16
C ARG A 261 -5.98 -3.57 -14.16
N ILE A 262 -4.93 -2.77 -14.32
CA ILE A 262 -3.72 -3.12 -15.04
C ILE A 262 -2.53 -2.87 -14.11
N LYS A 263 -1.59 -3.84 -14.05
CA LYS A 263 -0.32 -3.69 -13.35
C LYS A 263 0.82 -4.05 -14.30
N ILE A 264 1.83 -3.18 -14.35
CA ILE A 264 3.02 -3.36 -15.16
C ILE A 264 4.21 -3.16 -14.25
N GLY A 265 5.08 -4.16 -14.18
CA GLY A 265 6.27 -4.12 -13.37
C GLY A 265 7.50 -4.54 -14.15
N ARG A 266 8.63 -3.88 -13.88
CA ARG A 266 9.92 -4.25 -14.44
C ARG A 266 11.04 -4.03 -13.43
N LEU A 267 11.95 -4.99 -13.42
CA LEU A 267 13.17 -4.99 -12.65
C LEU A 267 14.34 -4.99 -13.63
N TRP A 268 15.30 -4.07 -13.48
CA TRP A 268 16.54 -4.01 -14.24
C TRP A 268 17.70 -4.21 -13.27
N GLY A 269 18.53 -5.18 -13.52
CA GLY A 269 19.78 -5.41 -12.80
C GLY A 269 20.97 -5.17 -13.73
N TRP A 270 22.08 -4.75 -13.17
CA TRP A 270 23.30 -4.44 -13.90
C TRP A 270 24.43 -5.41 -13.53
N ASP A 271 24.19 -6.20 -12.47
CA ASP A 271 25.13 -7.19 -11.98
C ASP A 271 24.84 -8.59 -12.54
N SER A 272 25.88 -9.38 -12.81
CA SER A 272 25.79 -10.79 -13.19
C SER A 272 25.13 -11.68 -12.12
N ARG A 273 25.10 -11.22 -10.87
CA ARG A 273 24.44 -11.87 -9.71
C ARG A 273 22.92 -11.64 -9.66
N PHE A 274 22.35 -11.15 -10.72
CA PHE A 274 20.92 -10.79 -10.81
C PHE A 274 19.95 -11.94 -10.50
N ASN A 275 20.38 -13.19 -10.60
CA ASN A 275 19.57 -14.35 -10.25
C ASN A 275 19.28 -14.44 -8.74
N ASP A 276 20.05 -13.76 -7.89
CA ASP A 276 19.95 -13.84 -6.43
C ASP A 276 18.91 -12.84 -5.86
N TYR A 277 18.19 -12.09 -6.70
CA TYR A 277 17.17 -11.11 -6.26
C TYR A 277 15.75 -11.68 -6.28
N SER A 278 15.58 -12.94 -5.89
CA SER A 278 14.30 -13.64 -5.97
C SER A 278 13.19 -12.91 -5.20
N TYR A 279 13.47 -12.32 -4.04
CA TYR A 279 12.49 -11.58 -3.26
C TYR A 279 12.02 -10.26 -3.89
N GLU A 280 12.78 -9.70 -4.85
CA GLU A 280 12.39 -8.49 -5.60
C GLU A 280 11.66 -8.83 -6.92
N LYS A 281 11.72 -10.06 -7.40
CA LYS A 281 11.04 -10.50 -8.62
C LYS A 281 9.52 -10.45 -8.44
N PHE A 282 8.82 -10.39 -9.55
CA PHE A 282 7.36 -10.38 -9.57
C PHE A 282 6.82 -11.80 -9.59
N TYR A 283 5.80 -12.04 -8.76
CA TYR A 283 5.07 -13.30 -8.66
C TYR A 283 3.60 -13.04 -8.93
N LEU A 284 2.91 -13.99 -9.56
CA LEU A 284 1.47 -13.98 -9.79
C LEU A 284 0.84 -15.30 -9.30
N GLY A 285 -0.47 -15.31 -9.14
CA GLY A 285 -1.28 -16.43 -8.68
C GLY A 285 -2.00 -16.12 -7.35
N GLY A 286 -3.15 -16.74 -7.17
CA GLY A 286 -3.98 -16.60 -5.98
C GLY A 286 -5.05 -15.51 -6.05
N SER A 287 -5.83 -15.40 -4.99
CA SER A 287 -7.02 -14.58 -4.88
C SER A 287 -6.81 -13.06 -5.04
N THR A 288 -5.56 -12.60 -5.05
CA THR A 288 -5.22 -11.17 -5.17
C THR A 288 -4.63 -10.79 -6.54
N SER A 289 -4.41 -11.77 -7.42
CA SER A 289 -3.82 -11.53 -8.75
C SER A 289 -4.47 -12.34 -9.86
N MET A 290 -4.07 -13.60 -10.04
CA MET A 290 -4.55 -14.54 -11.07
C MET A 290 -5.28 -15.69 -10.36
N ARG A 291 -6.61 -15.63 -10.36
CA ARG A 291 -7.45 -16.52 -9.53
C ARG A 291 -7.49 -17.97 -9.99
N GLY A 292 -7.12 -18.24 -11.25
CA GLY A 292 -7.02 -19.61 -11.80
C GLY A 292 -5.75 -20.38 -11.40
N TRP A 293 -4.86 -19.76 -10.63
CA TRP A 293 -3.60 -20.36 -10.14
C TRP A 293 -3.53 -20.36 -8.62
N ASP A 294 -2.76 -21.26 -8.07
CA ASP A 294 -2.41 -21.24 -6.65
C ASP A 294 -1.58 -20.00 -6.31
N VAL A 295 -1.53 -19.66 -5.04
CA VAL A 295 -0.84 -18.46 -4.55
C VAL A 295 0.61 -18.45 -5.01
N LEU A 296 1.03 -17.39 -5.73
CA LEU A 296 2.36 -17.17 -6.29
C LEU A 296 2.83 -18.21 -7.32
N ARG A 297 1.98 -19.17 -7.71
CA ARG A 297 2.31 -20.32 -8.57
C ARG A 297 1.86 -20.16 -10.03
N PHE A 298 1.78 -18.95 -10.52
CA PHE A 298 1.54 -18.69 -11.95
C PHE A 298 2.68 -19.21 -12.83
N LYS A 299 3.89 -19.23 -12.30
CA LYS A 299 5.07 -19.84 -12.89
C LYS A 299 5.82 -20.60 -11.79
N GLU A 300 6.29 -21.80 -12.12
CA GLU A 300 6.96 -22.70 -11.19
C GLU A 300 8.30 -23.20 -11.75
N TYR A 301 9.19 -23.57 -10.85
CA TYR A 301 10.42 -24.27 -11.14
C TYR A 301 10.74 -25.24 -10.00
N ASN A 302 10.88 -26.54 -10.32
CA ASN A 302 11.09 -27.60 -9.32
C ASN A 302 10.07 -27.54 -8.17
N ASP A 303 8.77 -27.43 -8.52
CA ASP A 303 7.64 -27.33 -7.59
C ASP A 303 7.66 -26.11 -6.65
N ASN A 304 8.53 -25.14 -6.89
CA ASN A 304 8.57 -23.87 -6.16
C ASN A 304 8.06 -22.69 -7.00
N PRO A 305 7.41 -21.70 -6.40
CA PRO A 305 7.04 -20.48 -7.08
C PRO A 305 8.24 -19.81 -7.75
N LYS A 306 8.10 -19.47 -9.03
CA LYS A 306 9.15 -18.78 -9.79
C LYS A 306 8.77 -17.35 -10.11
N GLY A 307 9.51 -16.39 -9.54
CA GLY A 307 9.39 -15.01 -9.89
C GLY A 307 10.19 -14.64 -11.15
N GLU A 308 9.71 -13.61 -11.85
CA GLU A 308 10.35 -13.06 -13.06
C GLU A 308 10.55 -11.55 -12.96
N ILE A 309 11.36 -11.00 -13.85
CA ILE A 309 11.73 -9.58 -13.81
C ILE A 309 10.77 -8.65 -14.53
N ILE A 310 9.86 -9.18 -15.31
CA ILE A 310 8.81 -8.43 -16.00
C ILE A 310 7.46 -9.04 -15.65
N ARG A 311 6.51 -8.18 -15.29
CA ARG A 311 5.10 -8.51 -15.05
C ARG A 311 4.21 -7.62 -15.85
N ILE A 312 3.24 -8.20 -16.54
CA ILE A 312 2.04 -7.50 -17.02
C ILE A 312 0.85 -8.31 -16.52
N MET A 313 -0.11 -7.66 -15.89
CA MET A 313 -1.30 -8.28 -15.34
C MET A 313 -2.50 -7.37 -15.57
N THR A 314 -3.63 -7.96 -15.92
CA THR A 314 -4.92 -7.29 -16.03
C THR A 314 -5.99 -8.09 -15.31
N ASN A 315 -6.92 -7.40 -14.66
CA ASN A 315 -8.11 -8.01 -14.06
C ASN A 315 -9.32 -7.20 -14.51
N LEU A 316 -10.33 -7.88 -14.98
CA LEU A 316 -11.59 -7.31 -15.44
C LEU A 316 -12.72 -7.92 -14.62
N GLU A 317 -13.60 -7.10 -14.08
CA GLU A 317 -14.74 -7.55 -13.28
C GLU A 317 -16.01 -6.83 -13.68
N LEU A 318 -17.07 -7.60 -13.82
CA LEU A 318 -18.45 -7.12 -13.86
C LEU A 318 -19.11 -7.45 -12.52
N ARG A 319 -19.30 -6.44 -11.68
CA ARG A 319 -19.91 -6.56 -10.36
C ARG A 319 -21.39 -6.27 -10.44
N VAL A 320 -22.21 -7.26 -10.09
CA VAL A 320 -23.67 -7.23 -10.16
C VAL A 320 -24.25 -7.29 -8.75
N PRO A 321 -24.85 -6.22 -8.21
CA PRO A 321 -25.56 -6.29 -6.96
C PRO A 321 -26.82 -7.11 -7.13
N ILE A 322 -27.03 -8.17 -6.32
CA ILE A 322 -28.19 -9.05 -6.42
C ILE A 322 -29.23 -8.66 -5.38
N TYR A 323 -28.86 -8.75 -4.11
CA TYR A 323 -29.82 -8.51 -3.02
C TYR A 323 -29.09 -8.02 -1.76
N LYS A 324 -29.44 -6.82 -1.27
CA LYS A 324 -28.86 -6.22 -0.04
C LYS A 324 -27.32 -6.27 -0.03
N VAL A 325 -26.79 -7.21 0.75
CA VAL A 325 -25.34 -7.39 0.95
C VAL A 325 -24.69 -8.39 0.00
N PHE A 326 -25.50 -9.07 -0.83
CA PHE A 326 -25.03 -10.09 -1.76
C PHE A 326 -24.84 -9.51 -3.15
N GLY A 327 -23.70 -9.81 -3.76
CA GLY A 327 -23.38 -9.50 -5.14
C GLY A 327 -22.76 -10.70 -5.86
N LEU A 328 -22.83 -10.65 -7.18
CA LEU A 328 -22.18 -11.56 -8.09
C LEU A 328 -21.07 -10.81 -8.82
N THR A 329 -19.96 -11.47 -9.07
CA THR A 329 -18.89 -10.97 -9.92
C THR A 329 -18.59 -11.96 -11.02
N LEU A 330 -18.67 -11.53 -12.27
CA LEU A 330 -18.07 -12.22 -13.40
C LEU A 330 -16.70 -11.60 -13.65
N PHE A 331 -15.69 -12.42 -13.87
CA PHE A 331 -14.34 -11.90 -14.01
C PHE A 331 -13.52 -12.62 -15.06
N SER A 332 -12.47 -11.93 -15.52
CA SER A 332 -11.38 -12.52 -16.28
C SER A 332 -10.08 -11.86 -15.87
N ASP A 333 -9.10 -12.69 -15.54
CA ASP A 333 -7.76 -12.26 -15.16
C ASP A 333 -6.78 -12.69 -16.25
N GLY A 334 -5.86 -11.82 -16.62
CA GLY A 334 -4.84 -12.09 -17.63
C GLY A 334 -3.46 -11.68 -17.14
N GLY A 335 -2.43 -12.48 -17.46
CA GLY A 335 -1.09 -12.20 -16.98
C GLY A 335 0.02 -12.82 -17.80
N ILE A 336 1.19 -12.22 -17.68
CA ILE A 336 2.47 -12.75 -18.17
C ILE A 336 3.59 -12.37 -17.22
N LEU A 337 4.44 -13.34 -16.93
CA LEU A 337 5.72 -13.18 -16.27
C LEU A 337 6.84 -13.54 -17.25
N ALA A 338 7.82 -12.65 -17.42
CA ALA A 338 8.88 -12.82 -18.41
C ALA A 338 10.26 -12.46 -17.85
N GLN A 339 11.27 -13.20 -18.29
CA GLN A 339 12.68 -12.92 -18.00
C GLN A 339 13.27 -11.94 -19.04
N LYS A 340 12.74 -11.94 -20.26
CA LYS A 340 13.23 -11.10 -21.37
C LYS A 340 12.07 -10.41 -22.07
N THR A 341 12.33 -9.20 -22.58
CA THR A 341 11.32 -8.43 -23.34
C THR A 341 10.81 -9.19 -24.58
N GLY A 342 11.66 -10.03 -25.20
CA GLY A 342 11.25 -10.86 -26.35
C GLY A 342 10.22 -11.95 -26.04
N GLU A 343 10.01 -12.28 -24.76
CA GLU A 343 8.98 -13.22 -24.30
C GLU A 343 7.60 -12.55 -24.18
N LEU A 344 7.51 -11.21 -24.26
CA LEU A 344 6.26 -10.45 -24.18
C LEU A 344 5.49 -10.56 -25.50
N LYS A 345 4.97 -11.74 -25.77
CA LYS A 345 4.11 -12.01 -26.93
C LYS A 345 2.67 -12.26 -26.45
N ILE A 346 1.69 -11.86 -27.24
CA ILE A 346 0.26 -12.10 -26.93
C ILE A 346 0.00 -13.59 -26.74
N SER A 347 0.68 -14.46 -27.49
CA SER A 347 0.57 -15.92 -27.36
C SER A 347 1.04 -16.47 -26.01
N ASN A 348 1.83 -15.73 -25.27
CA ASN A 348 2.35 -16.14 -23.95
C ASN A 348 1.53 -15.55 -22.80
N PHE A 349 0.51 -14.78 -23.13
CA PHE A 349 -0.40 -14.20 -22.15
C PHE A 349 -1.43 -15.26 -21.73
N GLN A 350 -1.42 -15.62 -20.47
CA GLN A 350 -2.34 -16.64 -19.94
C GLN A 350 -3.55 -15.97 -19.30
N TRP A 351 -4.69 -16.60 -19.44
CA TRP A 351 -5.98 -16.09 -18.97
C TRP A 351 -6.69 -17.10 -18.09
N ASP A 352 -7.37 -16.61 -17.08
CA ASP A 352 -8.45 -17.32 -16.40
C ASP A 352 -9.76 -16.53 -16.47
N SER A 353 -10.84 -17.20 -16.16
CA SER A 353 -12.14 -16.58 -16.00
C SER A 353 -12.92 -17.31 -14.93
N GLY A 354 -13.93 -16.64 -14.39
CA GLY A 354 -14.72 -17.27 -13.35
C GLY A 354 -15.88 -16.44 -12.88
N ILE A 355 -16.48 -16.95 -11.81
CA ILE A 355 -17.63 -16.36 -11.14
C ILE A 355 -17.35 -16.29 -9.66
N GLY A 356 -17.73 -15.17 -9.03
CA GLY A 356 -17.55 -14.95 -7.61
C GLY A 356 -18.83 -14.50 -6.94
N ILE A 357 -19.01 -14.87 -5.68
CA ILE A 357 -20.03 -14.35 -4.79
C ILE A 357 -19.36 -13.38 -3.83
N ASN A 358 -19.94 -12.17 -3.72
CA ASN A 358 -19.47 -11.13 -2.82
C ASN A 358 -20.49 -10.92 -1.72
N ILE A 359 -20.04 -10.84 -0.48
CA ILE A 359 -20.84 -10.52 0.69
C ILE A 359 -20.30 -9.25 1.31
N ILE A 360 -21.08 -8.18 1.29
CA ILE A 360 -20.70 -6.90 1.89
C ILE A 360 -20.82 -7.02 3.40
N THR A 361 -19.70 -6.92 4.11
CA THR A 361 -19.65 -6.93 5.57
C THR A 361 -19.16 -5.59 6.10
N PRO A 362 -19.39 -5.27 7.38
CA PRO A 362 -18.84 -4.06 8.01
C PRO A 362 -17.30 -3.99 8.00
N LEU A 363 -16.63 -5.13 7.84
CA LEU A 363 -15.16 -5.24 7.77
C LEU A 363 -14.62 -5.19 6.34
N GLY A 364 -15.50 -5.07 5.34
CA GLY A 364 -15.17 -5.13 3.93
C GLY A 364 -15.88 -6.31 3.23
N PRO A 365 -15.80 -6.40 1.89
CA PRO A 365 -16.39 -7.50 1.15
C PRO A 365 -15.64 -8.82 1.40
N LEU A 366 -16.40 -9.87 1.70
CA LEU A 366 -15.93 -11.25 1.64
C LEU A 366 -16.23 -11.79 0.24
N ARG A 367 -15.25 -12.41 -0.40
CA ARG A 367 -15.34 -12.96 -1.75
C ARG A 367 -15.09 -14.46 -1.74
N LEU A 368 -15.91 -15.18 -2.49
CA LEU A 368 -15.74 -16.59 -2.81
C LEU A 368 -15.75 -16.72 -4.33
N ASP A 369 -14.58 -16.98 -4.91
CA ASP A 369 -14.38 -17.02 -6.36
C ASP A 369 -14.13 -18.47 -6.82
N TYR A 370 -14.81 -18.87 -7.90
CA TYR A 370 -14.53 -20.09 -8.66
C TYR A 370 -13.92 -19.68 -9.99
N ALA A 371 -12.67 -20.06 -10.22
CA ALA A 371 -11.88 -19.69 -11.39
C ALA A 371 -11.42 -20.90 -12.17
N PHE A 372 -11.32 -20.81 -13.48
CA PHE A 372 -10.76 -21.83 -14.35
C PHE A 372 -9.80 -21.20 -15.36
N GLN A 373 -8.73 -21.93 -15.70
CA GLN A 373 -7.76 -21.50 -16.70
C GLN A 373 -8.36 -21.67 -18.10
N LEU A 374 -8.23 -20.66 -18.97
CA LEU A 374 -8.82 -20.71 -20.32
C LEU A 374 -8.07 -21.68 -21.25
N ASP A 375 -6.76 -21.88 -21.04
CA ASP A 375 -5.95 -22.81 -21.80
C ASP A 375 -6.26 -24.28 -21.42
N ASN A 376 -6.74 -24.53 -20.21
CA ASN A 376 -7.16 -25.85 -19.75
C ASN A 376 -8.30 -25.73 -18.71
N VAL A 377 -9.52 -25.70 -19.19
CA VAL A 377 -10.72 -25.54 -18.35
C VAL A 377 -10.95 -26.65 -17.32
N LYS A 378 -10.19 -27.76 -17.39
CA LYS A 378 -10.22 -28.81 -16.36
C LYS A 378 -9.47 -28.38 -15.10
N ILE A 379 -8.58 -27.38 -15.20
CA ILE A 379 -7.89 -26.81 -14.07
C ILE A 379 -8.75 -25.68 -13.53
N TRP A 380 -9.24 -25.88 -12.34
CA TRP A 380 -10.06 -24.88 -11.64
C TRP A 380 -9.57 -24.69 -10.21
N LYS A 381 -9.86 -23.52 -9.66
CA LYS A 381 -9.46 -23.15 -8.30
C LYS A 381 -10.64 -22.49 -7.62
N PHE A 382 -10.75 -22.76 -6.32
CA PHE A 382 -11.63 -22.04 -5.42
C PHE A 382 -10.78 -21.09 -4.58
N GLN A 383 -11.11 -19.81 -4.64
CA GLN A 383 -10.35 -18.77 -3.97
C GLN A 383 -11.24 -18.02 -2.97
N MET A 384 -10.73 -17.78 -1.77
CA MET A 384 -11.36 -16.92 -0.79
C MET A 384 -10.56 -15.62 -0.65
N GLY A 385 -11.24 -14.48 -0.64
CA GLY A 385 -10.62 -13.19 -0.45
C GLY A 385 -11.44 -12.32 0.50
N VAL A 386 -10.77 -11.55 1.32
CA VAL A 386 -11.35 -10.45 2.07
C VAL A 386 -10.96 -9.17 1.35
N GLN A 387 -11.89 -8.24 1.23
CA GLN A 387 -11.83 -7.05 0.39
C GLN A 387 -12.04 -7.34 -1.12
N ASN A 388 -12.31 -6.31 -1.89
CA ASN A 388 -12.31 -6.42 -3.34
C ASN A 388 -10.89 -6.74 -3.83
N LEU A 389 -10.80 -7.39 -5.00
CA LEU A 389 -9.51 -7.69 -5.61
C LEU A 389 -8.68 -6.41 -5.84
N PHE A 390 -9.35 -5.31 -6.10
CA PHE A 390 -8.78 -3.99 -6.29
C PHE A 390 -9.83 -2.87 -6.12
#